data_b6513067acca7ffbd648fe91081c69c6
#
_entry.id   b6513067acca7ffbd648fe91081c69c6
#
_cell.length_a   1.000
_cell.length_b   1.000
_cell.length_c   1.000
_cell.angle_alpha   90.00
_cell.angle_beta   90.00
_cell.angle_gamma   90.00
#
_symmetry.space_group_name_H-M   'P 1'
#
loop_
_entity.id
_entity.type
_entity.pdbx_description
1 polymer ?
#
loop_
_entity_poly.entity_id
_entity_poly.type
_entity_poly.pdbx_seq_one_letter_code
_entity_poly.pdbx_strand_id
1 'polypeptide(L)'
;MNKKSKNTRKKNLRTRVRSALKRRSHIKAYRPTLPVAQSWFRTLNRGLFNGRLKEPEIKIHSLHLDWGRCVADWDGRKSRSGRWNQKFLPFHVPMEFHIELHKTFPTWKDFIETLAHEMVHLYQMTVMEDKYSNHNSNFYSFRKKFKSLGLSLYQ
;
A
#
# COMPACT_ATOMS: atom_id res chain seq x y z
N MET A 1 -22.40 -14.81 -0.16
CA MET A 1 -22.19 -13.70 0.81
C MET A 1 -23.19 -12.57 0.56
N ASN A 2 -23.94 -12.23 1.55
CA ASN A 2 -25.07 -11.31 1.47
C ASN A 2 -24.58 -9.86 1.21
N LYS A 3 -25.22 -9.11 0.29
CA LYS A 3 -24.89 -7.70 -0.05
C LYS A 3 -24.88 -6.78 1.19
N LYS A 4 -25.69 -7.05 2.20
CA LYS A 4 -25.70 -6.31 3.48
C LYS A 4 -24.37 -6.43 4.25
N SER A 5 -23.73 -7.59 4.29
CA SER A 5 -22.46 -7.81 5.00
C SER A 5 -21.30 -7.04 4.36
N LYS A 6 -21.24 -6.96 3.03
CA LYS A 6 -20.22 -6.19 2.31
C LYS A 6 -20.34 -4.68 2.53
N ASN A 7 -21.58 -4.18 2.63
CA ASN A 7 -21.83 -2.75 2.82
C ASN A 7 -21.47 -2.30 4.24
N THR A 8 -21.75 -3.13 5.25
CA THR A 8 -21.39 -2.87 6.65
C THR A 8 -19.87 -2.86 6.85
N ARG A 9 -19.14 -3.78 6.20
CA ARG A 9 -17.68 -3.85 6.26
C ARG A 9 -17.00 -2.61 5.61
N LYS A 10 -17.52 -2.13 4.48
CA LYS A 10 -17.02 -0.90 3.82
C LYS A 10 -17.28 0.34 4.67
N LYS A 11 -18.46 0.41 5.30
CA LYS A 11 -18.82 1.51 6.20
C LYS A 11 -17.90 1.55 7.42
N ASN A 12 -17.58 0.39 8.00
CA ASN A 12 -16.66 0.27 9.14
C ASN A 12 -15.22 0.71 8.80
N LEU A 13 -14.68 0.32 7.64
CA LEU A 13 -13.35 0.76 7.23
C LEU A 13 -13.30 2.28 7.05
N ARG A 14 -14.25 2.85 6.30
CA ARG A 14 -14.34 4.29 6.07
C ARG A 14 -14.40 5.07 7.38
N THR A 15 -15.19 4.60 8.33
CA THR A 15 -15.32 5.19 9.65
C THR A 15 -14.01 5.07 10.44
N ARG A 16 -13.36 3.92 10.42
CA ARG A 16 -12.08 3.69 11.12
C ARG A 16 -10.97 4.58 10.59
N VAL A 17 -10.79 4.64 9.27
CA VAL A 17 -9.76 5.48 8.64
C VAL A 17 -10.04 6.96 8.92
N ARG A 18 -11.27 7.42 8.72
CA ARG A 18 -11.64 8.82 8.98
C ARG A 18 -11.48 9.22 10.45
N SER A 19 -11.90 8.36 11.37
CA SER A 19 -11.71 8.60 12.81
C SER A 19 -10.23 8.64 13.18
N ALA A 20 -9.43 7.76 12.61
CA ALA A 20 -8.00 7.75 12.84
C ALA A 20 -7.33 9.00 12.25
N LEU A 21 -7.70 9.43 11.04
CA LEU A 21 -7.24 10.68 10.44
C LEU A 21 -7.59 11.88 11.31
N LYS A 22 -8.83 11.98 11.78
CA LYS A 22 -9.26 13.08 12.66
C LYS A 22 -8.45 13.15 13.95
N ARG A 23 -8.13 12.00 14.56
CA ARG A 23 -7.40 11.95 15.84
C ARG A 23 -5.89 12.09 15.70
N ARG A 24 -5.30 11.63 14.60
CA ARG A 24 -3.85 11.40 14.48
C ARG A 24 -3.17 12.20 13.37
N SER A 25 -3.92 12.83 12.46
CA SER A 25 -3.32 13.57 11.34
C SER A 25 -2.33 14.66 11.76
N HIS A 26 -2.53 15.23 12.97
CA HIS A 26 -1.68 16.26 13.53
C HIS A 26 -0.39 15.73 14.19
N ILE A 27 -0.25 14.43 14.37
CA ILE A 27 0.96 13.84 14.95
C ILE A 27 2.10 13.98 13.94
N LYS A 28 3.09 14.80 14.29
CA LYS A 28 4.29 15.06 13.49
C LYS A 28 5.41 14.10 13.85
N ALA A 29 6.36 13.93 12.93
CA ALA A 29 7.50 13.02 13.08
C ALA A 29 7.07 11.62 13.53
N TYR A 30 6.04 11.09 12.85
CA TYR A 30 5.45 9.80 13.21
C TYR A 30 6.41 8.65 12.93
N ARG A 31 6.54 7.75 13.89
CA ARG A 31 7.39 6.55 13.79
C ARG A 31 6.50 5.31 13.87
N PRO A 32 6.22 4.65 12.74
CA PRO A 32 5.46 3.40 12.75
C PRO A 32 6.25 2.28 13.41
N THR A 33 5.55 1.39 14.07
CA THR A 33 6.09 0.10 14.49
C THR A 33 5.63 -0.99 13.52
N LEU A 34 6.35 -2.10 13.47
CA LEU A 34 5.99 -3.21 12.61
C LEU A 34 4.58 -3.76 12.90
N PRO A 35 4.17 -4.01 14.15
CA PRO A 35 2.80 -4.45 14.45
C PRO A 35 1.72 -3.46 13.98
N VAL A 36 1.97 -2.16 14.09
CA VAL A 36 1.05 -1.12 13.62
C VAL A 36 0.95 -1.13 12.10
N ALA A 37 2.08 -1.23 11.39
CA ALA A 37 2.09 -1.30 9.93
C ALA A 37 1.35 -2.56 9.44
N GLN A 38 1.58 -3.72 10.04
CA GLN A 38 0.88 -4.97 9.72
C GLN A 38 -0.63 -4.87 9.99
N SER A 39 -1.03 -4.29 11.10
CA SER A 39 -2.44 -4.09 11.44
C SER A 39 -3.16 -3.20 10.43
N TRP A 40 -2.52 -2.10 10.01
CA TRP A 40 -3.06 -1.22 8.99
C TRP A 40 -3.05 -1.85 7.61
N PHE A 41 -2.02 -2.63 7.25
CA PHE A 41 -2.03 -3.42 6.03
C PHE A 41 -3.29 -4.30 5.94
N ARG A 42 -3.59 -5.08 6.97
CA ARG A 42 -4.77 -5.95 7.01
C ARG A 42 -6.07 -5.17 6.91
N THR A 43 -6.16 -4.03 7.58
CA THR A 43 -7.33 -3.15 7.56
C THR A 43 -7.57 -2.56 6.17
N LEU A 44 -6.52 -2.01 5.55
CA LEU A 44 -6.57 -1.45 4.20
C LEU A 44 -6.81 -2.53 3.14
N ASN A 45 -6.19 -3.70 3.28
CA ASN A 45 -6.40 -4.82 2.38
C ASN A 45 -7.87 -5.24 2.29
N ARG A 46 -8.54 -5.36 3.43
CA ARG A 46 -9.96 -5.70 3.46
C ARG A 46 -10.84 -4.63 2.79
N GLY A 47 -10.50 -3.37 2.92
CA GLY A 47 -11.33 -2.29 2.44
C GLY A 47 -11.03 -1.79 1.04
N LEU A 48 -9.75 -1.70 0.67
CA LEU A 48 -9.34 -1.22 -0.65
C LEU A 48 -9.20 -2.34 -1.68
N PHE A 49 -8.77 -3.51 -1.23
CA PHE A 49 -8.37 -4.62 -2.12
C PHE A 49 -9.21 -5.89 -1.94
N ASN A 50 -10.32 -5.81 -1.20
CA ASN A 50 -11.22 -6.95 -0.92
C ASN A 50 -10.52 -8.16 -0.29
N GLY A 51 -9.44 -7.95 0.44
CA GLY A 51 -8.63 -9.00 1.07
C GLY A 51 -7.80 -9.84 0.08
N ARG A 52 -7.61 -9.35 -1.15
CA ARG A 52 -6.93 -10.11 -2.21
C ARG A 52 -5.40 -10.11 -2.10
N LEU A 53 -4.83 -9.24 -1.30
CA LEU A 53 -3.38 -9.19 -1.10
C LEU A 53 -2.96 -10.23 -0.06
N LYS A 54 -1.99 -11.04 -0.40
CA LYS A 54 -1.23 -11.81 0.58
C LYS A 54 -0.35 -10.83 1.37
N GLU A 55 -0.34 -10.93 2.69
CA GLU A 55 0.50 -10.07 3.53
C GLU A 55 1.99 -10.33 3.23
N PRO A 56 2.73 -9.32 2.75
CA PRO A 56 4.15 -9.47 2.47
C PRO A 56 4.97 -9.24 3.73
N GLU A 57 6.27 -9.51 3.66
CA GLU A 57 7.18 -8.98 4.67
C GLU A 57 7.16 -7.45 4.61
N ILE A 58 7.06 -6.80 5.77
CA ILE A 58 7.18 -5.35 5.91
C ILE A 58 8.46 -5.03 6.65
N LYS A 59 9.29 -4.19 6.05
CA LYS A 59 10.58 -3.73 6.62
C LYS A 59 10.48 -2.25 6.93
N ILE A 60 10.90 -1.84 8.13
CA ILE A 60 10.92 -0.45 8.56
C ILE A 60 12.37 -0.06 8.84
N HIS A 61 12.90 0.85 8.03
CA HIS A 61 14.29 1.32 8.17
C HIS A 61 14.48 2.69 7.51
N SER A 62 15.67 3.25 7.55
CA SER A 62 15.97 4.49 6.83
C SER A 62 16.02 4.24 5.33
N LEU A 63 15.18 4.97 4.58
CA LEU A 63 15.23 5.02 3.12
C LEU A 63 15.85 6.35 2.69
N HIS A 64 16.65 6.34 1.63
CA HIS A 64 17.41 7.52 1.24
C HIS A 64 16.56 8.58 0.53
N LEU A 65 15.73 8.17 -0.43
CA LEU A 65 14.96 9.10 -1.26
C LEU A 65 13.45 8.88 -1.21
N ASP A 66 13.03 7.78 -0.62
CA ASP A 66 11.64 7.35 -0.65
C ASP A 66 11.06 7.27 0.76
N TRP A 67 9.76 7.46 0.88
CA TRP A 67 9.02 7.18 2.12
C TRP A 67 8.59 5.72 2.21
N GLY A 68 8.45 5.07 1.05
CA GLY A 68 8.12 3.65 0.94
C GLY A 68 8.51 3.09 -0.41
N ARG A 69 8.50 1.77 -0.53
CA ARG A 69 8.65 1.06 -1.80
C ARG A 69 8.10 -0.35 -1.69
N CYS A 70 7.51 -0.82 -2.78
CA CYS A 70 7.18 -2.21 -2.97
C CYS A 70 8.24 -2.85 -3.87
N VAL A 71 8.83 -3.94 -3.40
CA VAL A 71 9.97 -4.59 -4.05
C VAL A 71 9.55 -6.00 -4.46
N ALA A 72 9.86 -6.37 -5.70
CA ALA A 72 9.79 -7.73 -6.19
C ALA A 72 11.22 -8.30 -6.25
N ASP A 73 11.41 -9.44 -5.61
CA ASP A 73 12.66 -10.18 -5.60
C ASP A 73 12.50 -11.47 -6.42
N TRP A 74 13.41 -11.69 -7.37
CA TRP A 74 13.45 -12.94 -8.12
C TRP A 74 14.90 -13.25 -8.49
N ASP A 75 15.29 -14.48 -8.29
CA ASP A 75 16.58 -15.02 -8.73
C ASP A 75 17.77 -14.10 -8.35
N GLY A 76 17.77 -13.59 -7.11
CA GLY A 76 18.78 -12.67 -6.59
C GLY A 76 18.70 -11.24 -7.15
N ARG A 77 17.72 -10.94 -8.00
CA ARG A 77 17.48 -9.61 -8.59
C ARG A 77 16.33 -8.93 -7.87
N LYS A 78 16.36 -7.59 -7.85
CA LYS A 78 15.32 -6.77 -7.25
C LYS A 78 14.76 -5.78 -8.25
N SER A 79 13.46 -5.63 -8.29
CA SER A 79 12.77 -4.56 -9.00
C SER A 79 11.92 -3.73 -8.04
N ARG A 80 11.97 -2.42 -8.19
CA ARG A 80 11.12 -1.49 -7.46
C ARG A 80 9.97 -1.06 -8.34
N SER A 81 8.76 -1.09 -7.81
CA SER A 81 7.61 -0.53 -8.51
C SER A 81 7.76 0.97 -8.71
N GLY A 82 7.31 1.44 -9.85
CA GLY A 82 7.16 2.87 -10.17
C GLY A 82 8.39 3.66 -10.50
N ARG A 83 9.59 3.18 -10.24
CA ARG A 83 10.78 4.05 -10.34
C ARG A 83 11.59 3.90 -11.60
N TRP A 84 11.60 2.77 -12.22
CA TRP A 84 12.39 2.52 -13.44
C TRP A 84 11.55 1.75 -14.42
N ASN A 85 10.94 2.46 -15.31
CA ASN A 85 10.01 2.04 -16.34
C ASN A 85 10.56 1.06 -17.38
N GLN A 86 11.70 0.45 -17.14
CA GLN A 86 12.43 -0.17 -18.24
C GLN A 86 12.51 -1.68 -18.18
N LYS A 87 12.09 -2.32 -17.10
CA LYS A 87 12.19 -3.77 -16.98
C LYS A 87 10.85 -4.39 -16.68
N PHE A 88 10.42 -5.27 -17.56
CA PHE A 88 9.29 -6.13 -17.33
C PHE A 88 9.50 -6.99 -16.10
N LEU A 89 8.47 -7.10 -15.27
CA LEU A 89 8.47 -8.10 -14.21
C LEU A 89 8.42 -9.49 -14.83
N PRO A 90 9.30 -10.41 -14.45
CA PRO A 90 9.36 -11.73 -15.03
C PRO A 90 8.33 -12.68 -14.40
N PHE A 91 7.05 -12.49 -14.69
CA PHE A 91 5.96 -13.30 -14.10
C PHE A 91 6.05 -14.81 -14.37
N HIS A 92 6.93 -15.22 -15.26
CA HIS A 92 7.20 -16.65 -15.55
C HIS A 92 8.16 -17.31 -14.56
N VAL A 93 8.75 -16.57 -13.63
CA VAL A 93 9.64 -17.09 -12.58
C VAL A 93 9.04 -16.82 -11.20
N PRO A 94 9.36 -17.62 -10.17
CA PRO A 94 8.94 -17.36 -8.81
C PRO A 94 9.45 -16.01 -8.33
N MET A 95 8.57 -15.22 -7.71
CA MET A 95 8.90 -13.93 -7.13
C MET A 95 8.41 -13.85 -5.69
N GLU A 96 9.20 -13.18 -4.86
CA GLU A 96 8.81 -12.76 -3.53
C GLU A 96 8.62 -11.24 -3.50
N PHE A 97 7.70 -10.79 -2.68
CA PHE A 97 7.39 -9.36 -2.58
C PHE A 97 7.55 -8.90 -1.13
N HIS A 98 8.08 -7.70 -0.96
CA HIS A 98 8.09 -7.04 0.34
C HIS A 98 7.81 -5.55 0.21
N ILE A 99 7.34 -4.94 1.30
CA ILE A 99 7.13 -3.50 1.40
C ILE A 99 8.18 -2.94 2.37
N GLU A 100 8.89 -1.92 1.94
CA GLU A 100 9.79 -1.14 2.78
C GLU A 100 9.15 0.20 3.11
N LEU A 101 9.20 0.61 4.36
CA LEU A 101 8.70 1.88 4.85
C LEU A 101 9.80 2.64 5.58
N HIS A 102 9.83 3.95 5.40
CA HIS A 102 10.76 4.78 6.14
C HIS A 102 10.45 4.74 7.63
N LYS A 103 11.48 4.81 8.47
CA LYS A 103 11.34 4.74 9.94
C LYS A 103 10.63 5.94 10.55
N THR A 104 10.54 7.07 9.83
CA THR A 104 9.89 8.31 10.30
C THR A 104 9.14 8.95 9.15
N PHE A 105 7.94 9.42 9.40
CA PHE A 105 7.11 10.15 8.45
C PHE A 105 6.83 11.57 8.95
N PRO A 106 6.60 12.55 8.07
CA PRO A 106 6.22 13.89 8.48
C PRO A 106 4.98 13.90 9.37
N THR A 107 3.96 13.12 8.98
CA THR A 107 2.72 12.93 9.75
C THR A 107 2.26 11.48 9.75
N TRP A 108 1.35 11.15 10.65
CA TRP A 108 0.67 9.85 10.64
C TRP A 108 -0.10 9.61 9.32
N LYS A 109 -0.68 10.67 8.75
CA LYS A 109 -1.39 10.59 7.48
C LYS A 109 -0.45 10.19 6.35
N ASP A 110 0.76 10.76 6.29
CA ASP A 110 1.77 10.41 5.29
C ASP A 110 2.16 8.93 5.38
N PHE A 111 2.29 8.39 6.60
CA PHE A 111 2.53 6.96 6.80
C PHE A 111 1.42 6.10 6.19
N ILE A 112 0.15 6.39 6.48
CA ILE A 112 -0.98 5.60 5.97
C ILE A 112 -1.09 5.74 4.44
N GLU A 113 -0.92 6.94 3.90
CA GLU A 113 -0.96 7.17 2.46
C GLU A 113 0.17 6.43 1.75
N THR A 114 1.37 6.45 2.30
CA THR A 114 2.52 5.71 1.76
C THR A 114 2.27 4.20 1.80
N LEU A 115 1.85 3.66 2.94
CA LEU A 115 1.54 2.23 3.04
C LEU A 115 0.48 1.82 2.00
N ALA A 116 -0.61 2.57 1.89
CA ALA A 116 -1.67 2.29 0.92
C ALA A 116 -1.18 2.41 -0.53
N HIS A 117 -0.30 3.37 -0.82
CA HIS A 117 0.35 3.56 -2.12
C HIS A 117 1.16 2.31 -2.52
N GLU A 118 2.02 1.83 -1.63
CA GLU A 118 2.82 0.63 -1.89
C GLU A 118 1.96 -0.63 -2.02
N MET A 119 0.83 -0.67 -1.33
CA MET A 119 -0.16 -1.74 -1.50
C MET A 119 -0.84 -1.71 -2.88
N VAL A 120 -1.00 -0.55 -3.52
CA VAL A 120 -1.46 -0.48 -4.91
C VAL A 120 -0.43 -1.12 -5.85
N HIS A 121 0.85 -0.83 -5.67
CA HIS A 121 1.91 -1.47 -6.44
C HIS A 121 1.95 -2.98 -6.22
N LEU A 122 1.80 -3.44 -4.99
CA LEU A 122 1.69 -4.86 -4.68
C LEU A 122 0.50 -5.50 -5.41
N TYR A 123 -0.64 -4.82 -5.46
CA TYR A 123 -1.83 -5.28 -6.19
C TYR A 123 -1.59 -5.33 -7.71
N GLN A 124 -0.93 -4.32 -8.27
CA GLN A 124 -0.53 -4.34 -9.69
C GLN A 124 0.33 -5.56 -10.00
N MET A 125 1.33 -5.86 -9.18
CA MET A 125 2.25 -6.96 -9.41
C MET A 125 1.64 -8.34 -9.16
N THR A 126 0.81 -8.48 -8.14
CA THR A 126 0.35 -9.81 -7.68
C THR A 126 -1.03 -10.20 -8.18
N VAL A 127 -1.91 -9.23 -8.45
CA VAL A 127 -3.29 -9.47 -8.86
C VAL A 127 -3.53 -9.10 -10.32
N MET A 128 -3.00 -7.96 -10.76
CA MET A 128 -3.19 -7.48 -12.13
C MET A 128 -2.13 -7.99 -13.10
N GLU A 129 -1.02 -8.53 -12.58
CA GLU A 129 0.16 -8.89 -13.39
C GLU A 129 0.57 -7.75 -14.34
N ASP A 130 0.54 -6.53 -13.82
CA ASP A 130 0.94 -5.33 -14.55
C ASP A 130 2.46 -5.33 -14.71
N LYS A 131 2.91 -5.50 -15.94
CA LYS A 131 4.33 -5.63 -16.29
C LYS A 131 5.20 -4.47 -15.81
N TYR A 132 4.62 -3.29 -15.78
CA TYR A 132 5.37 -2.08 -15.44
C TYR A 132 5.27 -1.71 -13.98
N SER A 133 4.14 -2.03 -13.33
CA SER A 133 3.87 -1.67 -11.93
C SER A 133 4.26 -0.23 -11.60
N ASN A 134 3.98 0.69 -12.51
CA ASN A 134 4.27 2.12 -12.39
C ASN A 134 2.98 2.92 -12.14
N HIS A 135 3.09 4.25 -12.12
CA HIS A 135 1.96 5.15 -11.95
C HIS A 135 1.15 5.31 -13.24
N ASN A 136 0.62 4.21 -13.76
CA ASN A 136 -0.20 4.14 -14.95
C ASN A 136 -1.71 4.19 -14.64
N SER A 137 -2.57 3.91 -15.62
CA SER A 137 -4.02 3.90 -15.46
C SER A 137 -4.50 2.87 -14.43
N ASN A 138 -3.85 1.71 -14.34
CA ASN A 138 -4.16 0.70 -13.33
C ASN A 138 -3.91 1.22 -11.92
N PHE A 139 -2.79 1.90 -11.71
CA PHE A 139 -2.47 2.56 -10.44
C PHE A 139 -3.53 3.61 -10.08
N TYR A 140 -3.82 4.53 -11.00
CA TYR A 140 -4.77 5.62 -10.74
C TYR A 140 -6.23 5.17 -10.66
N SER A 141 -6.55 3.95 -11.07
CA SER A 141 -7.91 3.39 -10.88
C SER A 141 -8.33 3.35 -9.40
N PHE A 142 -7.38 3.34 -8.47
CA PHE A 142 -7.62 3.38 -7.02
C PHE A 142 -7.90 4.78 -6.45
N ARG A 143 -7.68 5.83 -7.21
CA ARG A 143 -7.80 7.23 -6.75
C ARG A 143 -9.15 7.54 -6.11
N LYS A 144 -10.24 7.08 -6.74
CA LYS A 144 -11.60 7.26 -6.21
C LYS A 144 -11.81 6.56 -4.86
N LYS A 145 -11.27 5.36 -4.72
CA LYS A 145 -11.35 4.59 -3.45
C LYS A 145 -10.58 5.29 -2.34
N PHE A 146 -9.36 5.76 -2.61
CA PHE A 146 -8.56 6.54 -1.67
C PHE A 146 -9.29 7.80 -1.21
N LYS A 147 -9.80 8.59 -2.16
CA LYS A 147 -10.58 9.79 -1.85
C LYS A 147 -11.78 9.51 -0.96
N SER A 148 -12.45 8.38 -1.15
CA SER A 148 -13.59 7.98 -0.31
C SER A 148 -13.21 7.74 1.15
N LEU A 149 -11.94 7.42 1.43
CA LEU A 149 -11.39 7.24 2.77
C LEU A 149 -10.79 8.53 3.36
N GLY A 150 -10.70 9.61 2.59
CA GLY A 150 -10.00 10.83 2.97
C GLY A 150 -8.50 10.75 2.75
N LEU A 151 -8.03 9.81 1.92
CA LEU A 151 -6.63 9.62 1.54
C LEU A 151 -6.37 10.16 0.15
N SER A 152 -5.13 10.53 -0.11
CA SER A 152 -4.65 10.93 -1.43
C SER A 152 -3.76 9.84 -2.01
N LEU A 153 -3.83 9.67 -3.32
CA LEU A 153 -2.95 8.80 -4.09
C LEU A 153 -2.07 9.67 -4.98
N TYR A 154 -0.84 9.89 -4.54
CA TYR A 154 0.18 10.69 -5.22
C TYR A 154 1.08 9.83 -6.11
N GLN A 155 1.87 10.52 -6.92
CA GLN A 155 2.99 9.93 -7.66
C GLN A 155 4.15 9.64 -6.72
#